data_fd0a16d2f32817efd220ee0555bef4ca
#
_entry.id   fd0a16d2f32817efd220ee0555bef4ca
#
_cell.length_a   1.000
_cell.length_b   1.000
_cell.length_c   1.000
_cell.angle_alpha   90.00
_cell.angle_beta   90.00
_cell.angle_gamma   90.00
#
_symmetry.space_group_name_H-M   'P 1'
#
loop_
_entity.id
_entity.type
_entity.pdbx_description
1 polymer ?
#
loop_
_entity_poly.entity_id
_entity_poly.type
_entity_poly.pdbx_seq_one_letter_code
_entity_poly.pdbx_strand_id
1 'polypeptide(L)'
;MKNKATKKLQSLLPSKNWWSNLACGFLGSCFGIIVTFGTSQYMESRTQKEIERKLLVLSLAEIDNQIKEMERISQHFKREKNIYTYIDDHEVEEMREDSIGSFVAIFWVGDFTVTSPQTESLIDNNIEAMKNISDLSLLTFINKGKSIQKEFYNVISKENEERKEIFHKVSEKKLLYDYDTLKEFMHSVKDTPDMSHYILMHSLYSGLLGKFTKQMKKVKFALSKRTGITDKEIKKAQANFTFFEQL
;
A
#
# COMPACT_ATOMS: atom_id res chain seq x y z
N MET A 1 53.24 -65.00 42.44
CA MET A 1 52.28 -65.02 41.27
C MET A 1 51.60 -63.73 40.96
N LYS A 2 52.01 -62.56 41.50
CA LYS A 2 51.33 -61.25 41.29
C LYS A 2 51.79 -60.45 40.02
N ASN A 3 52.93 -60.82 39.40
CA ASN A 3 53.45 -60.00 38.29
C ASN A 3 52.99 -60.36 36.86
N LYS A 4 52.24 -61.45 36.68
CA LYS A 4 51.73 -61.79 35.32
C LYS A 4 50.37 -61.19 34.97
N ALA A 5 49.54 -60.91 35.99
CA ALA A 5 48.21 -60.29 35.77
C ALA A 5 48.30 -58.82 35.41
N THR A 6 49.24 -58.05 36.05
CA THR A 6 49.43 -56.63 35.75
C THR A 6 50.01 -56.34 34.35
N LYS A 7 50.86 -57.21 33.82
CA LYS A 7 51.39 -57.10 32.45
C LYS A 7 50.32 -57.37 31.38
N LYS A 8 49.35 -58.24 31.67
CA LYS A 8 48.28 -58.56 30.75
C LYS A 8 47.20 -57.46 30.68
N LEU A 9 47.01 -56.71 31.79
CA LEU A 9 46.12 -55.55 31.80
C LEU A 9 46.75 -54.33 31.08
N GLN A 10 48.07 -54.17 31.17
CA GLN A 10 48.75 -53.07 30.44
C GLN A 10 48.78 -53.25 28.93
N SER A 11 48.72 -54.51 28.43
CA SER A 11 48.64 -54.79 26.96
C SER A 11 47.24 -54.61 26.38
N LEU A 12 46.19 -54.47 27.20
CA LEU A 12 44.85 -54.18 26.80
C LEU A 12 44.48 -52.71 26.75
N LEU A 13 45.36 -51.85 27.31
CA LEU A 13 45.16 -50.42 27.21
C LEU A 13 45.59 -49.93 25.84
N PRO A 14 44.75 -49.14 25.14
CA PRO A 14 45.09 -48.58 23.85
C PRO A 14 46.36 -47.74 23.93
N SER A 15 47.22 -47.86 22.92
CA SER A 15 48.47 -47.09 22.86
C SER A 15 48.21 -45.58 22.92
N LYS A 16 49.19 -44.80 23.42
CA LYS A 16 49.11 -43.35 23.50
C LYS A 16 48.76 -42.73 22.12
N ASN A 17 49.21 -43.35 21.03
CA ASN A 17 48.91 -42.93 19.66
C ASN A 17 47.45 -43.20 19.31
N TRP A 18 46.81 -44.25 19.84
CA TRP A 18 45.40 -44.54 19.60
C TRP A 18 44.50 -43.45 20.21
N TRP A 19 44.80 -43.00 21.45
CA TRP A 19 44.09 -41.88 22.10
C TRP A 19 44.27 -40.57 21.36
N SER A 20 45.48 -40.30 20.84
CA SER A 20 45.74 -39.11 20.01
C SER A 20 44.94 -39.12 18.70
N ASN A 21 44.90 -40.27 18.03
CA ASN A 21 44.14 -40.43 16.78
C ASN A 21 42.63 -40.33 17.02
N LEU A 22 42.12 -40.90 18.12
CA LEU A 22 40.72 -40.80 18.51
C LEU A 22 40.36 -39.32 18.83
N ALA A 23 41.18 -38.61 19.58
CA ALA A 23 40.97 -37.24 19.91
C ALA A 23 41.01 -36.33 18.65
N CYS A 24 41.95 -36.54 17.75
CA CYS A 24 42.02 -35.83 16.48
C CYS A 24 40.83 -36.11 15.56
N GLY A 25 40.39 -37.36 15.50
CA GLY A 25 39.18 -37.73 14.72
C GLY A 25 37.90 -37.11 15.29
N PHE A 26 37.77 -37.16 16.62
CA PHE A 26 36.62 -36.57 17.30
C PHE A 26 36.60 -35.00 17.16
N LEU A 27 37.74 -34.34 17.37
CA LEU A 27 37.86 -32.88 17.18
C LEU A 27 37.59 -32.53 15.72
N GLY A 28 38.14 -33.27 14.78
CA GLY A 28 37.90 -33.03 13.33
C GLY A 28 36.42 -33.15 12.94
N SER A 29 35.74 -34.17 13.46
CA SER A 29 34.29 -34.33 13.21
C SER A 29 33.45 -33.26 13.89
N CYS A 30 33.77 -32.88 15.14
CA CYS A 30 33.12 -31.76 15.82
C CYS A 30 33.33 -30.43 15.08
N PHE A 31 34.55 -30.13 14.62
CA PHE A 31 34.82 -28.96 13.79
C PHE A 31 34.06 -29.02 12.48
N GLY A 32 34.03 -30.14 11.79
CA GLY A 32 33.27 -30.32 10.57
C GLY A 32 31.77 -30.04 10.77
N ILE A 33 31.19 -30.56 11.83
CA ILE A 33 29.79 -30.33 12.19
C ILE A 33 29.54 -28.83 12.49
N ILE A 34 30.37 -28.21 13.34
CA ILE A 34 30.23 -26.80 13.70
C ILE A 34 30.34 -25.90 12.45
N VAL A 35 31.33 -26.15 11.58
CA VAL A 35 31.50 -25.36 10.35
C VAL A 35 30.29 -25.56 9.42
N THR A 36 29.85 -26.80 9.23
CA THR A 36 28.72 -27.09 8.30
C THR A 36 27.42 -26.50 8.80
N PHE A 37 27.05 -26.72 10.06
CA PHE A 37 25.82 -26.16 10.62
C PHE A 37 25.88 -24.66 10.83
N GLY A 38 27.03 -24.13 11.27
CA GLY A 38 27.23 -22.69 11.46
C GLY A 38 27.15 -21.91 10.13
N THR A 39 27.77 -22.43 9.06
CA THR A 39 27.68 -21.82 7.73
C THR A 39 26.27 -21.93 7.14
N SER A 40 25.59 -23.07 7.31
CA SER A 40 24.22 -23.27 6.85
C SER A 40 23.25 -22.28 7.50
N GLN A 41 23.27 -22.18 8.84
CA GLN A 41 22.45 -21.20 9.57
C GLN A 41 22.79 -19.76 9.22
N TYR A 42 24.07 -19.44 9.01
CA TYR A 42 24.47 -18.10 8.58
C TYR A 42 23.94 -17.77 7.18
N MET A 43 24.05 -18.68 6.23
CA MET A 43 23.54 -18.48 4.88
C MET A 43 22.01 -18.36 4.87
N GLU A 44 21.31 -19.22 5.65
CA GLU A 44 19.85 -19.16 5.79
C GLU A 44 19.40 -17.83 6.38
N SER A 45 20.02 -17.37 7.47
CA SER A 45 19.75 -16.06 8.08
C SER A 45 20.00 -14.89 7.13
N ARG A 46 21.05 -14.97 6.30
CA ARG A 46 21.34 -13.94 5.29
C ARG A 46 20.29 -13.91 4.20
N THR A 47 19.90 -15.07 3.69
CA THR A 47 18.85 -15.20 2.68
C THR A 47 17.52 -14.69 3.21
N GLN A 48 17.17 -15.01 4.45
CA GLN A 48 15.96 -14.55 5.11
C GLN A 48 15.91 -13.01 5.20
N LYS A 49 17.01 -12.37 5.64
CA LYS A 49 17.10 -10.90 5.71
C LYS A 49 17.00 -10.25 4.35
N GLU A 50 17.54 -10.88 3.31
CA GLU A 50 17.45 -10.37 1.94
C GLU A 50 16.01 -10.44 1.41
N ILE A 51 15.31 -11.54 1.67
CA ILE A 51 13.88 -11.71 1.33
C ILE A 51 13.05 -10.66 2.08
N GLU A 52 13.23 -10.51 3.39
CA GLU A 52 12.54 -9.51 4.20
C GLU A 52 12.76 -8.09 3.64
N ARG A 53 14.01 -7.73 3.30
CA ARG A 53 14.32 -6.42 2.71
C ARG A 53 13.62 -6.21 1.37
N LYS A 54 13.62 -7.23 0.49
CA LYS A 54 12.92 -7.15 -0.80
C LYS A 54 11.41 -6.91 -0.60
N LEU A 55 10.78 -7.65 0.31
CA LEU A 55 9.36 -7.47 0.63
C LEU A 55 9.04 -6.06 1.14
N LEU A 56 9.89 -5.52 2.01
CA LEU A 56 9.72 -4.16 2.53
C LEU A 56 9.90 -3.10 1.44
N VAL A 57 10.84 -3.27 0.51
CA VAL A 57 11.02 -2.38 -0.64
C VAL A 57 9.78 -2.42 -1.54
N LEU A 58 9.23 -3.60 -1.82
CA LEU A 58 8.02 -3.78 -2.61
C LEU A 58 6.80 -3.14 -1.93
N SER A 59 6.63 -3.36 -0.63
CA SER A 59 5.55 -2.73 0.15
C SER A 59 5.63 -1.20 0.14
N LEU A 60 6.83 -0.64 0.25
CA LEU A 60 7.05 0.81 0.17
C LEU A 60 6.80 1.35 -1.23
N ALA A 61 7.15 0.61 -2.27
CA ALA A 61 6.88 0.97 -3.66
C ALA A 61 5.36 1.01 -3.94
N GLU A 62 4.62 0.05 -3.44
CA GLU A 62 3.16 0.01 -3.53
C GLU A 62 2.53 1.17 -2.76
N ILE A 63 2.93 1.41 -1.51
CA ILE A 63 2.44 2.55 -0.72
C ILE A 63 2.73 3.89 -1.43
N ASP A 64 3.89 4.04 -2.08
CA ASP A 64 4.23 5.25 -2.82
C ASP A 64 3.33 5.45 -4.06
N ASN A 65 3.02 4.38 -4.79
CA ASN A 65 2.09 4.43 -5.91
C ASN A 65 0.67 4.78 -5.44
N GLN A 66 0.22 4.17 -4.35
CA GLN A 66 -1.06 4.51 -3.72
C GLN A 66 -1.13 5.98 -3.29
N ILE A 67 -0.06 6.54 -2.71
CA ILE A 67 0.00 7.97 -2.36
C ILE A 67 -0.20 8.83 -3.60
N LYS A 68 0.47 8.55 -4.72
CA LYS A 68 0.34 9.31 -5.95
C LYS A 68 -1.09 9.30 -6.48
N GLU A 69 -1.73 8.14 -6.46
CA GLU A 69 -3.13 8.00 -6.88
C GLU A 69 -4.08 8.74 -5.94
N MET A 70 -3.90 8.58 -4.63
CA MET A 70 -4.67 9.32 -3.62
C MET A 70 -4.49 10.83 -3.75
N GLU A 71 -3.31 11.32 -4.11
CA GLU A 71 -3.05 12.74 -4.37
C GLU A 71 -3.80 13.22 -5.62
N ARG A 72 -3.74 12.45 -6.70
CA ARG A 72 -4.45 12.75 -7.95
C ARG A 72 -5.95 12.88 -7.71
N ILE A 73 -6.54 11.92 -7.02
CA ILE A 73 -7.97 11.92 -6.68
C ILE A 73 -8.31 13.08 -5.73
N SER A 74 -7.52 13.27 -4.67
CA SER A 74 -7.75 14.38 -3.71
C SER A 74 -7.67 15.77 -4.38
N GLN A 75 -6.78 15.94 -5.37
CA GLN A 75 -6.69 17.19 -6.15
C GLN A 75 -7.91 17.38 -7.03
N HIS A 76 -8.44 16.31 -7.61
CA HIS A 76 -9.65 16.39 -8.42
C HIS A 76 -10.85 16.78 -7.56
N PHE A 77 -11.10 16.13 -6.44
CA PHE A 77 -12.15 16.51 -5.49
C PHE A 77 -12.03 17.97 -5.02
N LYS A 78 -10.81 18.44 -4.83
CA LYS A 78 -10.58 19.85 -4.47
C LYS A 78 -10.97 20.81 -5.60
N ARG A 79 -10.75 20.43 -6.88
CA ARG A 79 -11.18 21.24 -8.02
C ARG A 79 -12.70 21.26 -8.13
N GLU A 80 -13.34 20.11 -8.02
CA GLU A 80 -14.80 20.02 -8.01
C GLU A 80 -15.41 20.84 -6.87
N LYS A 81 -14.84 20.76 -5.66
CA LYS A 81 -15.26 21.58 -4.53
C LYS A 81 -15.22 23.06 -4.85
N ASN A 82 -14.19 23.55 -5.56
CA ASN A 82 -14.11 24.96 -5.94
C ASN A 82 -15.25 25.35 -6.91
N ILE A 83 -15.64 24.44 -7.82
CA ILE A 83 -16.78 24.65 -8.72
C ILE A 83 -18.07 24.71 -7.92
N TYR A 84 -18.28 23.78 -6.99
CA TYR A 84 -19.47 23.79 -6.14
C TYR A 84 -19.56 25.03 -5.25
N THR A 85 -18.45 25.47 -4.68
CA THR A 85 -18.41 26.72 -3.90
C THR A 85 -18.79 27.92 -4.77
N TYR A 86 -18.27 27.98 -6.01
CA TYR A 86 -18.64 29.05 -6.93
C TYR A 86 -20.15 29.03 -7.27
N ILE A 87 -20.72 27.84 -7.52
CA ILE A 87 -22.16 27.69 -7.81
C ILE A 87 -23.02 28.07 -6.61
N ASP A 88 -22.59 27.75 -5.39
CA ASP A 88 -23.31 28.08 -4.14
C ASP A 88 -23.30 29.58 -3.87
N ASP A 89 -22.18 30.27 -4.18
CA ASP A 89 -21.94 31.67 -3.88
C ASP A 89 -22.55 32.65 -4.91
N HIS A 90 -23.08 32.21 -6.06
CA HIS A 90 -23.55 33.08 -7.15
C HIS A 90 -24.98 32.75 -7.56
N GLU A 91 -25.77 33.76 -7.88
CA GLU A 91 -27.07 33.56 -8.55
C GLU A 91 -26.86 33.04 -9.98
N VAL A 92 -27.84 32.29 -10.50
CA VAL A 92 -27.71 31.61 -11.81
C VAL A 92 -27.48 32.62 -12.93
N GLU A 93 -28.09 33.82 -12.85
CA GLU A 93 -27.94 34.90 -13.82
C GLU A 93 -26.54 35.47 -13.89
N GLU A 94 -25.81 35.41 -12.78
CA GLU A 94 -24.43 35.94 -12.63
C GLU A 94 -23.37 34.90 -12.96
N MET A 95 -23.77 33.64 -13.10
CA MET A 95 -22.82 32.55 -13.37
C MET A 95 -22.25 32.62 -14.79
N ARG A 96 -20.95 32.34 -14.87
CA ARG A 96 -20.29 32.20 -16.17
C ARG A 96 -20.66 30.88 -16.84
N GLU A 97 -20.80 30.90 -18.16
CA GLU A 97 -21.13 29.72 -18.98
C GLU A 97 -20.17 28.56 -18.75
N ASP A 98 -18.85 28.85 -18.69
CA ASP A 98 -17.83 27.84 -18.45
C ASP A 98 -17.94 27.17 -17.07
N SER A 99 -18.45 27.90 -16.07
CA SER A 99 -18.67 27.37 -14.72
C SER A 99 -19.89 26.46 -14.66
N ILE A 100 -20.98 26.86 -15.33
CA ILE A 100 -22.19 26.02 -15.46
C ILE A 100 -21.85 24.75 -16.24
N GLY A 101 -21.17 24.88 -17.39
CA GLY A 101 -20.71 23.72 -18.18
C GLY A 101 -19.81 22.78 -17.40
N SER A 102 -18.88 23.33 -16.60
CA SER A 102 -18.01 22.51 -15.73
C SER A 102 -18.79 21.78 -14.63
N PHE A 103 -19.79 22.45 -14.02
CA PHE A 103 -20.65 21.81 -13.03
C PHE A 103 -21.44 20.64 -13.64
N VAL A 104 -22.08 20.86 -14.79
CA VAL A 104 -22.84 19.82 -15.48
C VAL A 104 -21.93 18.66 -15.90
N ALA A 105 -20.73 18.96 -16.41
CA ALA A 105 -19.76 17.95 -16.81
C ALA A 105 -19.36 17.00 -15.68
N ILE A 106 -19.32 17.47 -14.43
CA ILE A 106 -19.01 16.62 -13.26
C ILE A 106 -20.03 15.49 -13.14
N PHE A 107 -21.30 15.74 -13.36
CA PHE A 107 -22.34 14.71 -13.29
C PHE A 107 -22.39 13.82 -14.55
N TRP A 108 -21.95 14.33 -15.69
CA TRP A 108 -22.00 13.62 -16.98
C TRP A 108 -20.84 12.70 -17.24
N VAL A 109 -19.64 13.02 -16.72
CA VAL A 109 -18.42 12.22 -16.96
C VAL A 109 -18.46 10.86 -16.23
N GLY A 110 -19.52 10.61 -15.45
CA GLY A 110 -19.79 9.31 -14.87
C GLY A 110 -18.93 9.03 -13.62
N ASP A 111 -18.99 7.79 -13.19
CA ASP A 111 -18.25 7.30 -12.05
C ASP A 111 -16.79 7.72 -12.13
N PHE A 112 -16.27 8.27 -11.05
CA PHE A 112 -14.86 8.08 -10.78
C PHE A 112 -14.65 6.56 -10.82
N THR A 113 -14.33 6.04 -11.97
CA THR A 113 -13.67 4.77 -12.05
C THR A 113 -12.30 4.94 -11.43
N VAL A 114 -12.31 5.08 -10.10
CA VAL A 114 -11.21 4.56 -9.38
C VAL A 114 -11.32 3.09 -9.71
N THR A 115 -10.60 2.68 -10.71
CA THR A 115 -10.18 1.32 -10.80
C THR A 115 -9.62 1.06 -9.41
N SER A 116 -10.50 0.57 -8.51
CA SER A 116 -10.02 -0.16 -7.35
C SER A 116 -8.90 -0.97 -7.94
N PRO A 117 -7.66 -0.82 -7.50
CA PRO A 117 -6.62 -1.65 -8.03
C PRO A 117 -7.14 -3.06 -7.85
N GLN A 118 -7.65 -3.65 -8.93
CA GLN A 118 -7.93 -5.09 -9.03
C GLN A 118 -6.62 -5.87 -8.98
N THR A 119 -5.53 -5.16 -8.92
CA THR A 119 -4.32 -5.68 -8.32
C THR A 119 -4.69 -5.95 -6.87
N GLU A 120 -5.22 -7.17 -6.66
CA GLU A 120 -5.01 -7.84 -5.39
C GLU A 120 -3.63 -7.40 -4.96
N SER A 121 -3.59 -6.60 -3.89
CA SER A 121 -2.35 -5.94 -3.49
C SER A 121 -1.25 -6.99 -3.53
N LEU A 122 -0.10 -6.72 -4.15
CA LEU A 122 1.05 -7.64 -4.13
C LEU A 122 1.32 -8.15 -2.71
N ILE A 123 0.92 -7.36 -1.72
CA ILE A 123 0.95 -7.68 -0.31
C ILE A 123 -0.09 -8.75 0.05
N ASP A 124 -1.31 -8.73 -0.52
CA ASP A 124 -2.35 -9.72 -0.22
C ASP A 124 -2.03 -11.07 -0.86
N ASN A 125 -1.46 -11.07 -2.07
CA ASN A 125 -0.97 -12.28 -2.73
C ASN A 125 0.28 -12.87 -2.07
N ASN A 126 0.98 -12.10 -1.24
CA ASN A 126 2.20 -12.51 -0.56
C ASN A 126 2.03 -12.60 0.97
N ILE A 127 0.83 -12.91 1.48
CA ILE A 127 0.59 -13.08 2.92
C ILE A 127 1.56 -14.10 3.54
N GLU A 128 1.87 -15.19 2.84
CA GLU A 128 2.87 -16.16 3.30
C GLU A 128 4.28 -15.58 3.34
N ALA A 129 4.65 -14.78 2.34
CA ALA A 129 5.93 -14.09 2.33
C ALA A 129 6.03 -13.05 3.44
N MET A 130 4.91 -12.41 3.84
CA MET A 130 4.85 -11.49 4.97
C MET A 130 5.19 -12.13 6.32
N LYS A 131 5.02 -13.45 6.46
CA LYS A 131 5.48 -14.19 7.66
C LYS A 131 7.00 -14.12 7.83
N ASN A 132 7.73 -13.81 6.78
CA ASN A 132 9.18 -13.61 6.82
C ASN A 132 9.62 -12.27 7.40
N ILE A 133 8.69 -11.34 7.64
CA ILE A 133 8.99 -10.06 8.30
C ILE A 133 9.04 -10.32 9.81
N SER A 134 10.23 -10.28 10.37
CA SER A 134 10.47 -10.57 11.78
C SER A 134 10.00 -9.46 12.73
N ASP A 135 9.97 -8.21 12.27
CA ASP A 135 9.54 -7.05 13.06
C ASP A 135 8.03 -6.80 12.93
N LEU A 136 7.27 -7.24 13.94
CA LEU A 136 5.81 -7.05 14.00
C LEU A 136 5.38 -5.58 13.87
N SER A 137 6.23 -4.62 14.24
CA SER A 137 5.88 -3.21 14.10
C SER A 137 5.90 -2.76 12.64
N LEU A 138 6.73 -3.35 11.78
CA LEU A 138 6.72 -3.09 10.34
C LEU A 138 5.43 -3.61 9.71
N LEU A 139 4.98 -4.81 10.10
CA LEU A 139 3.67 -5.34 9.69
C LEU A 139 2.51 -4.43 10.15
N THR A 140 2.60 -3.86 11.34
CA THR A 140 1.60 -2.90 11.84
C THR A 140 1.53 -1.65 10.96
N PHE A 141 2.65 -1.10 10.51
CA PHE A 141 2.66 0.04 9.57
C PHE A 141 2.07 -0.33 8.21
N ILE A 142 2.40 -1.49 7.66
CA ILE A 142 1.86 -1.98 6.39
C ILE A 142 0.34 -2.14 6.49
N ASN A 143 -0.15 -2.79 7.54
CA ASN A 143 -1.59 -2.98 7.77
C ASN A 143 -2.32 -1.66 8.00
N LYS A 144 -1.69 -0.69 8.67
CA LYS A 144 -2.24 0.66 8.80
C LYS A 144 -2.36 1.35 7.44
N GLY A 145 -1.39 1.18 6.55
CA GLY A 145 -1.46 1.66 5.18
C GLY A 145 -2.68 1.09 4.44
N LYS A 146 -2.87 -0.23 4.50
CA LYS A 146 -4.05 -0.92 3.91
C LYS A 146 -5.37 -0.41 4.47
N SER A 147 -5.47 -0.23 5.78
CA SER A 147 -6.67 0.31 6.42
C SER A 147 -6.98 1.73 5.92
N ILE A 148 -5.98 2.60 5.81
CA ILE A 148 -6.15 3.97 5.28
C ILE A 148 -6.60 3.91 3.82
N GLN A 149 -6.02 3.05 3.01
CA GLN A 149 -6.41 2.86 1.61
C GLN A 149 -7.88 2.41 1.51
N LYS A 150 -8.28 1.42 2.27
CA LYS A 150 -9.66 0.93 2.30
C LYS A 150 -10.65 2.04 2.64
N GLU A 151 -10.37 2.82 3.68
CA GLU A 151 -11.22 3.94 4.08
C GLU A 151 -11.27 5.04 3.01
N PHE A 152 -10.15 5.30 2.34
CA PHE A 152 -10.10 6.24 1.23
C PHE A 152 -11.06 5.83 0.09
N TYR A 153 -11.02 4.56 -0.32
CA TYR A 153 -11.89 4.05 -1.39
C TYR A 153 -13.36 3.95 -0.95
N ASN A 154 -13.63 3.66 0.32
CA ASN A 154 -14.99 3.69 0.86
C ASN A 154 -15.63 5.08 0.75
N VAL A 155 -14.86 6.15 0.97
CA VAL A 155 -15.34 7.53 0.80
C VAL A 155 -15.67 7.80 -0.66
N ILE A 156 -14.83 7.35 -1.60
CA ILE A 156 -15.07 7.54 -3.04
C ILE A 156 -16.32 6.76 -3.49
N SER A 157 -16.49 5.52 -3.01
CA SER A 157 -17.67 4.73 -3.34
C SER A 157 -18.96 5.39 -2.90
N LYS A 158 -18.99 5.93 -1.69
CA LYS A 158 -20.15 6.68 -1.17
C LYS A 158 -20.44 7.93 -2.00
N GLU A 159 -19.41 8.68 -2.33
CA GLU A 159 -19.57 9.87 -3.17
C GLU A 159 -20.09 9.51 -4.56
N ASN A 160 -19.61 8.44 -5.17
CA ASN A 160 -20.11 7.97 -6.45
C ASN A 160 -21.59 7.53 -6.38
N GLU A 161 -22.03 6.91 -5.29
CA GLU A 161 -23.43 6.55 -5.05
C GLU A 161 -24.32 7.80 -4.95
N GLU A 162 -23.93 8.79 -4.14
CA GLU A 162 -24.66 10.05 -4.01
C GLU A 162 -24.71 10.83 -5.32
N ARG A 163 -23.59 10.86 -6.08
CA ARG A 163 -23.51 11.48 -7.40
C ARG A 163 -24.48 10.84 -8.40
N LYS A 164 -24.59 9.51 -8.40
CA LYS A 164 -25.55 8.79 -9.25
C LYS A 164 -26.99 9.12 -8.92
N GLU A 165 -27.33 9.21 -7.64
CA GLU A 165 -28.67 9.57 -7.22
C GLU A 165 -29.05 10.97 -7.73
N ILE A 166 -28.16 11.95 -7.60
CA ILE A 166 -28.37 13.29 -8.13
C ILE A 166 -28.46 13.26 -9.66
N PHE A 167 -27.56 12.53 -10.33
CA PHE A 167 -27.57 12.41 -11.79
C PHE A 167 -28.88 11.83 -12.31
N HIS A 168 -29.46 10.80 -11.69
CA HIS A 168 -30.76 10.25 -12.08
C HIS A 168 -31.87 11.29 -11.99
N LYS A 169 -31.93 12.04 -10.89
CA LYS A 169 -32.91 13.12 -10.70
C LYS A 169 -32.77 14.24 -11.75
N VAL A 170 -31.54 14.47 -12.20
CA VAL A 170 -31.17 15.51 -13.16
C VAL A 170 -31.43 15.07 -14.61
N SER A 171 -31.07 13.83 -14.96
CA SER A 171 -31.18 13.30 -16.34
C SER A 171 -32.61 13.11 -16.79
N GLU A 172 -33.57 12.92 -15.86
CA GLU A 172 -35.00 12.87 -16.19
C GLU A 172 -35.53 14.17 -16.83
N LYS A 173 -34.80 15.30 -16.67
CA LYS A 173 -35.18 16.63 -17.18
C LYS A 173 -34.64 16.97 -18.57
N LYS A 174 -34.21 16.00 -19.38
CA LYS A 174 -33.72 16.16 -20.78
C LYS A 174 -32.72 17.32 -20.89
N LEU A 175 -31.47 17.10 -20.54
CA LEU A 175 -30.37 18.03 -20.78
C LEU A 175 -30.10 18.16 -22.27
N LEU A 176 -30.50 19.28 -22.84
CA LEU A 176 -30.10 19.68 -24.19
C LEU A 176 -28.82 20.54 -24.09
N TYR A 177 -27.99 20.53 -25.12
CA TYR A 177 -26.64 21.10 -25.16
C TYR A 177 -26.59 22.62 -25.38
N ASP A 178 -27.68 23.31 -25.09
CA ASP A 178 -27.83 24.73 -25.25
C ASP A 178 -27.68 25.47 -23.93
N TYR A 179 -27.03 26.64 -23.92
CA TYR A 179 -26.74 27.42 -22.71
C TYR A 179 -27.99 27.86 -21.95
N ASP A 180 -29.04 28.26 -22.68
CA ASP A 180 -30.29 28.65 -22.03
C ASP A 180 -30.93 27.44 -21.28
N THR A 181 -30.86 26.27 -21.89
CA THR A 181 -31.30 25.02 -21.28
C THR A 181 -30.43 24.66 -20.06
N LEU A 182 -29.12 24.91 -20.08
CA LEU A 182 -28.24 24.71 -18.92
C LEU A 182 -28.57 25.67 -17.79
N LYS A 183 -28.95 26.92 -18.07
CA LYS A 183 -29.43 27.87 -17.06
C LYS A 183 -30.77 27.43 -16.44
N GLU A 184 -31.73 27.05 -17.25
CA GLU A 184 -33.00 26.49 -16.77
C GLU A 184 -32.77 25.26 -15.89
N PHE A 185 -31.85 24.42 -16.29
CA PHE A 185 -31.40 23.29 -15.48
C PHE A 185 -30.84 23.75 -14.14
N MET A 186 -29.92 24.72 -14.13
CA MET A 186 -29.34 25.25 -12.89
C MET A 186 -30.41 25.81 -11.95
N HIS A 187 -31.38 26.59 -12.43
CA HIS A 187 -32.51 27.06 -11.65
C HIS A 187 -33.33 25.92 -11.02
N SER A 188 -33.43 24.80 -11.74
CA SER A 188 -34.21 23.65 -11.25
C SER A 188 -33.49 22.78 -10.22
N VAL A 189 -32.17 22.95 -10.05
CA VAL A 189 -31.33 22.03 -9.26
C VAL A 189 -30.57 22.75 -8.15
N LYS A 190 -30.05 23.96 -8.38
CA LYS A 190 -29.14 24.66 -7.47
C LYS A 190 -29.67 24.72 -6.04
N ASP A 191 -30.91 25.22 -5.86
CA ASP A 191 -31.48 25.50 -4.54
C ASP A 191 -32.30 24.33 -3.98
N THR A 192 -32.17 23.14 -4.58
CA THR A 192 -32.85 21.96 -4.04
C THR A 192 -32.15 21.44 -2.79
N PRO A 193 -32.89 20.94 -1.80
CA PRO A 193 -32.31 20.34 -0.60
C PRO A 193 -31.32 19.21 -0.92
N ASP A 194 -31.59 18.42 -1.97
CA ASP A 194 -30.73 17.31 -2.42
C ASP A 194 -29.37 17.82 -2.90
N MET A 195 -29.37 18.91 -3.71
CA MET A 195 -28.12 19.50 -4.23
C MET A 195 -27.31 20.14 -3.10
N SER A 196 -27.95 20.89 -2.22
CA SER A 196 -27.29 21.51 -1.07
C SER A 196 -26.66 20.46 -0.16
N HIS A 197 -27.38 19.37 0.07
CA HIS A 197 -26.85 18.21 0.82
C HIS A 197 -25.64 17.58 0.13
N TYR A 198 -25.72 17.34 -1.18
CA TYR A 198 -24.64 16.75 -1.95
C TYR A 198 -23.37 17.64 -1.93
N ILE A 199 -23.50 18.95 -2.15
CA ILE A 199 -22.39 19.90 -2.09
C ILE A 199 -21.71 19.88 -0.72
N LEU A 200 -22.50 19.83 0.36
CA LEU A 200 -21.97 19.72 1.72
C LEU A 200 -21.20 18.41 1.91
N MET A 201 -21.77 17.29 1.48
CA MET A 201 -21.14 15.96 1.62
C MET A 201 -19.87 15.86 0.77
N HIS A 202 -19.88 16.35 -0.47
CA HIS A 202 -18.69 16.43 -1.30
C HIS A 202 -17.55 17.23 -0.64
N SER A 203 -17.89 18.36 -0.01
CA SER A 203 -16.93 19.17 0.74
C SER A 203 -16.30 18.40 1.91
N LEU A 204 -17.10 17.63 2.64
CA LEU A 204 -16.63 16.77 3.74
C LEU A 204 -15.74 15.65 3.20
N TYR A 205 -16.14 14.96 2.13
CA TYR A 205 -15.36 13.90 1.48
C TYR A 205 -14.02 14.42 0.98
N SER A 206 -14.00 15.58 0.30
CA SER A 206 -12.76 16.23 -0.13
C SER A 206 -11.79 16.46 1.05
N GLY A 207 -12.30 16.89 2.20
CA GLY A 207 -11.53 17.05 3.43
C GLY A 207 -10.98 15.72 3.99
N LEU A 208 -11.79 14.66 3.96
CA LEU A 208 -11.41 13.32 4.43
C LEU A 208 -10.34 12.71 3.53
N LEU A 209 -10.50 12.78 2.20
CA LEU A 209 -9.52 12.26 1.25
C LEU A 209 -8.15 12.94 1.44
N GLY A 210 -8.12 14.25 1.66
CA GLY A 210 -6.89 14.97 1.99
C GLY A 210 -6.24 14.51 3.31
N LYS A 211 -7.05 14.18 4.33
CA LYS A 211 -6.55 13.64 5.61
C LYS A 211 -5.95 12.24 5.42
N PHE A 212 -6.63 11.34 4.70
CA PHE A 212 -6.13 9.99 4.42
C PHE A 212 -4.82 10.01 3.64
N THR A 213 -4.72 10.87 2.62
CA THR A 213 -3.49 11.05 1.86
C THR A 213 -2.32 11.50 2.76
N LYS A 214 -2.55 12.45 3.68
CA LYS A 214 -1.55 12.87 4.66
C LYS A 214 -1.16 11.75 5.63
N GLN A 215 -2.12 10.94 6.06
CA GLN A 215 -1.85 9.79 6.94
C GLN A 215 -1.02 8.72 6.23
N MET A 216 -1.31 8.43 4.96
CA MET A 216 -0.56 7.47 4.15
C MET A 216 0.91 7.92 3.98
N LYS A 217 1.16 9.22 3.73
CA LYS A 217 2.51 9.79 3.70
C LYS A 217 3.25 9.59 5.03
N LYS A 218 2.57 9.74 6.17
CA LYS A 218 3.17 9.47 7.48
C LYS A 218 3.54 8.01 7.66
N VAL A 219 2.71 7.09 7.19
CA VAL A 219 3.01 5.65 7.19
C VAL A 219 4.25 5.35 6.35
N LYS A 220 4.30 5.84 5.10
CA LYS A 220 5.50 5.71 4.24
C LYS A 220 6.75 6.22 4.94
N PHE A 221 6.70 7.43 5.48
CA PHE A 221 7.85 8.05 6.17
C PHE A 221 8.32 7.22 7.36
N ALA A 222 7.40 6.77 8.22
CA ALA A 222 7.73 5.96 9.38
C ALA A 222 8.38 4.63 8.98
N LEU A 223 7.83 3.97 7.95
CA LEU A 223 8.34 2.70 7.44
C LEU A 223 9.72 2.87 6.81
N SER A 224 9.92 3.88 5.95
CA SER A 224 11.22 4.19 5.33
C SER A 224 12.29 4.51 6.37
N LYS A 225 11.95 5.34 7.38
CA LYS A 225 12.86 5.70 8.47
C LYS A 225 13.30 4.48 9.28
N ARG A 226 12.37 3.55 9.55
CA ARG A 226 12.66 2.36 10.36
C ARG A 226 13.47 1.32 9.60
N THR A 227 13.21 1.15 8.31
CA THR A 227 13.88 0.15 7.46
C THR A 227 15.19 0.66 6.86
N GLY A 228 15.42 1.97 6.84
CA GLY A 228 16.54 2.59 6.13
C GLY A 228 16.45 2.47 4.60
N ILE A 229 15.26 2.13 4.07
CA ILE A 229 15.04 2.02 2.63
C ILE A 229 14.90 3.43 2.05
N THR A 230 15.66 3.69 0.97
CA THR A 230 15.75 5.00 0.32
C THR A 230 14.73 5.15 -0.82
N ASP A 231 14.37 6.39 -1.15
CA ASP A 231 13.51 6.66 -2.32
C ASP A 231 14.11 6.16 -3.64
N LYS A 232 15.44 6.04 -3.73
CA LYS A 232 16.12 5.47 -4.91
C LYS A 232 15.82 3.98 -5.07
N GLU A 233 15.81 3.22 -3.97
CA GLU A 233 15.45 1.80 -3.98
C GLU A 233 13.97 1.60 -4.32
N ILE A 234 13.10 2.45 -3.77
CA ILE A 234 11.65 2.45 -4.06
C ILE A 234 11.41 2.70 -5.55
N LYS A 235 12.01 3.75 -6.13
CA LYS A 235 11.87 4.08 -7.56
C LYS A 235 12.41 2.96 -8.46
N LYS A 236 13.52 2.32 -8.08
CA LYS A 236 14.05 1.17 -8.83
C LYS A 236 13.07 -0.01 -8.81
N ALA A 237 12.43 -0.28 -7.69
CA ALA A 237 11.41 -1.32 -7.62
C ALA A 237 10.19 -0.99 -8.49
N GLN A 238 9.70 0.25 -8.45
CA GLN A 238 8.59 0.72 -9.30
C GLN A 238 8.89 0.55 -10.81
N ALA A 239 10.10 0.90 -11.26
CA ALA A 239 10.49 0.74 -12.65
C ALA A 239 10.47 -0.72 -13.12
N ASN A 240 10.76 -1.66 -12.23
CA ASN A 240 10.69 -3.08 -12.54
C ASN A 240 9.23 -3.56 -12.67
N PHE A 241 8.27 -2.98 -11.93
CA PHE A 241 6.84 -3.32 -12.05
C PHE A 241 6.26 -2.91 -13.40
N THR A 242 6.52 -1.70 -13.85
CA THR A 242 6.03 -1.22 -15.17
C THR A 242 6.55 -2.05 -16.34
N PHE A 243 7.69 -2.71 -16.20
CA PHE A 243 8.21 -3.61 -17.22
C PHE A 243 7.43 -4.93 -17.31
N PHE A 244 6.93 -5.45 -16.19
CA PHE A 244 6.13 -6.69 -16.15
C PHE A 244 4.67 -6.50 -16.58
N GLU A 245 4.11 -5.28 -16.49
CA GLU A 245 2.77 -4.97 -16.98
C GLU A 245 2.71 -4.77 -18.50
N GLN A 246 3.87 -4.65 -19.18
CA GLN A 246 3.97 -4.46 -20.64
C GLN A 246 4.30 -5.76 -21.41
N LEU A 247 4.48 -6.88 -20.71
CA LEU A 247 4.68 -8.22 -21.28
C LEU A 247 3.39 -9.04 -21.24
#